data_c5887fc8c32ce77a7b5fae5acc685d25
#
_entry.id   c5887fc8c32ce77a7b5fae5acc685d25
#
_cell.length_a   1.000
_cell.length_b   1.000
_cell.length_c   1.000
_cell.angle_alpha   90.00
_cell.angle_beta   90.00
_cell.angle_gamma   90.00
#
_symmetry.space_group_name_H-M   'P 1'
#
loop_
_entity.id
_entity.type
_entity.pdbx_description
1 polymer ?
#
loop_
_entity_poly.entity_id
_entity_poly.type
_entity_poly.pdbx_seq_one_letter_code
_entity_poly.pdbx_strand_id
1 'polypeptide(L)'
;MMSFFYGGSQVFSRYLKELDVIYTNAFMALIGFILLLIFSMMFEGNAKENIMSIELNSWLLILHSAIFISTIAHMSIFYLYKTYTVQKIFPFYSLFPIFGILQTMVLFGEIPTIIIMLGGIIVIVSIYLLNKID
;
A
#
# COMPACT_ATOMS: atom_id res chain seq x y z
N MET A 1 0.48 -3.15 16.64
CA MET A 1 1.24 -1.89 16.47
C MET A 1 1.19 -1.33 15.06
N MET A 2 1.45 -2.12 14.02
CA MET A 2 1.49 -1.67 12.62
C MET A 2 0.19 -0.97 12.17
N SER A 3 -0.98 -1.53 12.50
CA SER A 3 -2.29 -0.98 12.14
C SER A 3 -2.57 0.40 12.76
N PHE A 4 -2.06 0.65 13.98
CA PHE A 4 -2.20 1.93 14.65
C PHE A 4 -1.41 3.04 13.92
N PHE A 5 -0.15 2.77 13.58
CA PHE A 5 0.67 3.73 12.84
C PHE A 5 0.13 3.94 11.42
N TYR A 6 -0.35 2.88 10.78
CA TYR A 6 -0.95 2.98 9.46
C TYR A 6 -2.22 3.83 9.47
N GLY A 7 -3.13 3.59 10.42
CA GLY A 7 -4.34 4.42 10.59
C GLY A 7 -4.00 5.88 10.88
N GLY A 8 -3.02 6.12 11.77
CA GLY A 8 -2.52 7.47 12.06
C GLY A 8 -1.95 8.17 10.83
N SER A 9 -1.19 7.47 9.99
CA SER A 9 -0.65 8.04 8.76
C SER A 9 -1.75 8.46 7.76
N GLN A 10 -2.84 7.72 7.68
CA GLN A 10 -3.98 8.04 6.81
C GLN A 10 -4.70 9.33 7.28
N VAL A 11 -4.91 9.47 8.59
CA VAL A 11 -5.47 10.70 9.17
C VAL A 11 -4.53 11.89 8.91
N PHE A 12 -3.24 11.69 9.11
CA PHE A 12 -2.23 12.73 8.86
C PHE A 12 -2.19 13.14 7.38
N SER A 13 -2.28 12.19 6.45
CA SER A 13 -2.37 12.46 5.02
C SER A 13 -3.58 13.32 4.66
N ARG A 14 -4.69 13.17 5.37
CA ARG A 14 -5.86 14.04 5.22
C ARG A 14 -5.60 15.48 5.68
N TYR A 15 -4.80 15.69 6.71
CA TYR A 15 -4.37 17.02 7.15
C TYR A 15 -3.54 17.75 6.09
N LEU A 16 -2.79 17.02 5.30
CA LEU A 16 -1.94 17.53 4.22
C LEU A 16 -2.69 17.75 2.89
N LYS A 17 -4.02 17.64 2.87
CA LYS A 17 -4.86 17.72 1.66
C LYS A 17 -4.68 19.01 0.84
N GLU A 18 -4.28 20.10 1.49
CA GLU A 18 -4.08 21.40 0.84
C GLU A 18 -2.74 21.50 0.10
N LEU A 19 -1.80 20.63 0.43
CA LEU A 19 -0.52 20.56 -0.25
C LEU A 19 -0.66 19.87 -1.62
N ASP A 20 0.26 20.18 -2.50
CA ASP A 20 0.34 19.50 -3.79
C ASP A 20 0.69 18.03 -3.58
N VAL A 21 -0.11 17.14 -4.21
CA VAL A 21 0.02 15.69 -4.05
C VAL A 21 1.38 15.19 -4.52
N ILE A 22 1.91 15.76 -5.60
CA ILE A 22 3.19 15.35 -6.18
C ILE A 22 4.32 15.67 -5.20
N TYR A 23 4.37 16.91 -4.70
CA TYR A 23 5.39 17.31 -3.73
C TYR A 23 5.29 16.54 -2.42
N THR A 24 4.08 16.30 -1.92
CA THR A 24 3.86 15.53 -0.69
C THR A 24 4.37 14.09 -0.85
N ASN A 25 4.01 13.43 -1.96
CA ASN A 25 4.47 12.07 -2.23
C ASN A 25 5.99 11.99 -2.43
N ALA A 26 6.57 12.93 -3.17
CA ALA A 26 8.01 13.00 -3.39
C ALA A 26 8.79 13.20 -2.07
N PHE A 27 8.29 14.09 -1.21
CA PHE A 27 8.91 14.38 0.09
C PHE A 27 8.84 13.17 1.03
N MET A 28 7.68 12.48 1.09
CA MET A 28 7.53 11.24 1.86
C MET A 28 8.45 10.13 1.35
N ALA A 29 8.57 9.98 0.03
CA ALA A 29 9.47 9.01 -0.58
C ALA A 29 10.94 9.31 -0.26
N LEU A 30 11.34 10.58 -0.29
CA LEU A 30 12.70 11.02 0.05
C LEU A 30 13.04 10.70 1.52
N ILE A 31 12.16 11.06 2.45
CA ILE A 31 12.35 10.74 3.87
C ILE A 31 12.42 9.24 4.09
N GLY A 32 11.50 8.47 3.49
CA GLY A 32 11.50 7.01 3.56
C GLY A 32 12.80 6.41 3.03
N PHE A 33 13.29 6.91 1.90
CA PHE A 33 14.56 6.49 1.31
C PHE A 33 15.75 6.74 2.25
N ILE A 34 15.85 7.95 2.82
CA ILE A 34 16.94 8.31 3.75
C ILE A 34 16.90 7.41 5.00
N LEU A 35 15.71 7.22 5.59
CA LEU A 35 15.56 6.37 6.77
C LEU A 35 15.94 4.91 6.47
N LEU A 36 15.43 4.35 5.37
CA LEU A 36 15.76 2.99 4.97
C LEU A 36 17.26 2.82 4.66
N LEU A 37 17.88 3.81 4.05
CA LEU A 37 19.32 3.79 3.78
C LEU A 37 20.14 3.80 5.07
N ILE A 38 19.75 4.61 6.06
CA ILE A 38 20.40 4.63 7.38
C ILE A 38 20.23 3.25 8.07
N PHE A 39 19.02 2.70 8.09
CA PHE A 39 18.76 1.40 8.69
C PHE A 39 19.52 0.28 7.96
N SER A 40 19.56 0.28 6.64
CA SER A 40 20.33 -0.68 5.86
C SER A 40 21.82 -0.62 6.21
N MET A 41 22.39 0.59 6.29
CA MET A 41 23.80 0.76 6.72
C MET A 41 24.08 0.29 8.14
N MET A 42 23.10 0.40 9.04
CA MET A 42 23.28 0.01 10.46
C MET A 42 23.12 -1.50 10.68
N PHE A 43 22.23 -2.15 9.92
CA PHE A 43 21.82 -3.53 10.21
C PHE A 43 22.26 -4.53 9.12
N GLU A 44 22.55 -4.08 7.91
CA GLU A 44 22.97 -4.94 6.80
C GLU A 44 24.48 -4.80 6.56
N GLY A 45 25.27 -5.75 7.05
CA GLY A 45 26.73 -5.71 6.97
C GLY A 45 27.31 -5.68 5.54
N ASN A 46 26.56 -6.18 4.53
CA ASN A 46 27.02 -6.35 3.13
C ASN A 46 26.04 -5.74 2.11
N ALA A 47 25.42 -4.60 2.42
CA ALA A 47 24.41 -3.97 1.56
C ALA A 47 24.91 -3.74 0.12
N LYS A 48 26.19 -3.38 -0.06
CA LYS A 48 26.76 -3.15 -1.41
C LYS A 48 26.86 -4.43 -2.23
N GLU A 49 27.29 -5.54 -1.64
CA GLU A 49 27.39 -6.84 -2.31
C GLU A 49 26.00 -7.38 -2.65
N ASN A 50 25.05 -7.24 -1.73
CA ASN A 50 23.67 -7.62 -1.96
C ASN A 50 23.04 -6.86 -3.12
N ILE A 51 23.26 -5.55 -3.22
CA ILE A 51 22.75 -4.74 -4.33
C ILE A 51 23.39 -5.16 -5.67
N MET A 52 24.68 -5.46 -5.69
CA MET A 52 25.37 -5.88 -6.91
C MET A 52 25.01 -7.28 -7.39
N SER A 53 24.51 -8.13 -6.49
CA SER A 53 24.06 -9.50 -6.82
C SER A 53 22.60 -9.60 -7.26
N ILE A 54 21.86 -8.49 -7.28
CA ILE A 54 20.45 -8.48 -7.68
C ILE A 54 20.32 -8.78 -9.18
N GLU A 55 19.55 -9.81 -9.52
CA GLU A 55 19.24 -10.17 -10.90
C GLU A 55 18.36 -9.10 -11.58
N LEU A 56 18.48 -9.00 -12.91
CA LEU A 56 17.70 -8.05 -13.71
C LEU A 56 16.19 -8.16 -13.49
N ASN A 57 15.66 -9.38 -13.34
CA ASN A 57 14.24 -9.60 -13.08
C ASN A 57 13.81 -8.97 -11.75
N SER A 58 14.63 -9.06 -10.72
CA SER A 58 14.35 -8.44 -9.43
C SER A 58 14.38 -6.91 -9.53
N TRP A 59 15.29 -6.33 -10.31
CA TRP A 59 15.30 -4.89 -10.60
C TRP A 59 14.02 -4.45 -11.32
N LEU A 60 13.54 -5.22 -12.29
CA LEU A 60 12.28 -4.92 -12.99
C LEU A 60 11.08 -4.97 -12.03
N LEU A 61 11.04 -5.92 -11.10
CA LEU A 61 9.99 -6.01 -10.07
C LEU A 61 10.04 -4.82 -9.10
N ILE A 62 11.23 -4.41 -8.67
CA ILE A 62 11.41 -3.23 -7.82
C ILE A 62 10.92 -1.97 -8.55
N LEU A 63 11.32 -1.78 -9.82
CA LEU A 63 10.91 -0.64 -10.63
C LEU A 63 9.39 -0.62 -10.86
N HIS A 64 8.80 -1.77 -11.18
CA HIS A 64 7.35 -1.93 -11.30
C HIS A 64 6.64 -1.52 -10.00
N SER A 65 7.08 -2.03 -8.85
CA SER A 65 6.51 -1.69 -7.54
C SER A 65 6.66 -0.20 -7.21
N ALA A 66 7.82 0.40 -7.53
CA ALA A 66 8.06 1.83 -7.32
C ALA A 66 7.11 2.70 -8.16
N ILE A 67 6.89 2.36 -9.42
CA ILE A 67 6.03 3.14 -10.31
C ILE A 67 4.55 2.91 -9.99
N PHE A 68 4.10 1.67 -9.97
CA PHE A 68 2.67 1.36 -9.87
C PHE A 68 2.15 1.48 -8.45
N ILE A 69 2.88 1.01 -7.45
CA ILE A 69 2.41 1.02 -6.06
C ILE A 69 2.79 2.33 -5.38
N SER A 70 4.08 2.70 -5.38
CA SER A 70 4.52 3.87 -4.62
C SER A 70 4.14 5.19 -5.29
N THR A 71 4.10 5.27 -6.61
CA THR A 71 3.75 6.52 -7.29
C THR A 71 2.26 6.55 -7.63
N ILE A 72 1.78 5.68 -8.52
CA ILE A 72 0.41 5.77 -9.05
C ILE A 72 -0.62 5.52 -7.96
N ALA A 73 -0.50 4.43 -7.19
CA ALA A 73 -1.50 4.07 -6.20
C ALA A 73 -1.54 5.08 -5.03
N HIS A 74 -0.38 5.49 -4.48
CA HIS A 74 -0.34 6.45 -3.39
C HIS A 74 -0.82 7.84 -3.83
N MET A 75 -0.43 8.31 -5.02
CA MET A 75 -0.94 9.59 -5.54
C MET A 75 -2.44 9.55 -5.72
N SER A 76 -3.00 8.45 -6.23
CA SER A 76 -4.46 8.28 -6.38
C SER A 76 -5.18 8.40 -5.03
N ILE A 77 -4.63 7.81 -3.97
CA ILE A 77 -5.18 7.90 -2.62
C ILE A 77 -5.12 9.33 -2.09
N PHE A 78 -4.02 10.03 -2.26
CA PHE A 78 -3.92 11.44 -1.87
C PHE A 78 -4.94 12.32 -2.59
N TYR A 79 -5.20 12.08 -3.88
CA TYR A 79 -6.26 12.77 -4.61
C TYR A 79 -7.64 12.48 -4.03
N LEU A 80 -7.91 11.22 -3.67
CA LEU A 80 -9.18 10.85 -3.02
C LEU A 80 -9.35 11.57 -1.67
N TYR A 81 -8.28 11.69 -0.87
CA TYR A 81 -8.34 12.40 0.41
C TYR A 81 -8.57 13.91 0.29
N LYS A 82 -8.33 14.51 -0.86
CA LYS A 82 -8.74 15.92 -1.11
C LYS A 82 -10.24 16.08 -1.13
N THR A 83 -10.96 15.06 -1.64
CA THR A 83 -12.41 15.15 -1.89
C THR A 83 -13.22 14.40 -0.81
N TYR A 84 -12.73 13.24 -0.37
CA TYR A 84 -13.46 12.35 0.52
C TYR A 84 -12.82 12.27 1.91
N THR A 85 -13.63 11.91 2.90
CA THR A 85 -13.15 11.66 4.27
C THR A 85 -12.41 10.33 4.35
N VAL A 86 -11.52 10.19 5.35
CA VAL A 86 -10.78 8.96 5.60
C VAL A 86 -11.75 7.79 5.87
N GLN A 87 -12.84 8.05 6.59
CA GLN A 87 -13.85 7.04 6.91
C GLN A 87 -14.51 6.45 5.66
N LYS A 88 -14.64 7.22 4.57
CA LYS A 88 -15.17 6.72 3.30
C LYS A 88 -14.17 5.91 2.49
N ILE A 89 -12.90 6.29 2.53
CA ILE A 89 -11.86 5.67 1.70
C ILE A 89 -11.26 4.45 2.40
N PHE A 90 -10.99 4.54 3.70
CA PHE A 90 -10.25 3.53 4.44
C PHE A 90 -10.87 2.12 4.39
N PRO A 91 -12.19 1.92 4.44
CA PRO A 91 -12.79 0.59 4.32
C PRO A 91 -12.42 -0.14 3.03
N PHE A 92 -12.17 0.58 1.93
CA PHE A 92 -11.77 -0.04 0.66
C PHE A 92 -10.39 -0.72 0.72
N TYR A 93 -9.53 -0.33 1.67
CA TYR A 93 -8.27 -1.06 1.90
C TYR A 93 -8.49 -2.51 2.34
N SER A 94 -9.63 -2.81 2.95
CA SER A 94 -10.00 -4.19 3.31
C SER A 94 -10.23 -5.09 2.08
N LEU A 95 -10.33 -4.51 0.87
CA LEU A 95 -10.41 -5.27 -0.37
C LEU A 95 -9.03 -5.79 -0.85
N PHE A 96 -7.91 -5.26 -0.36
CA PHE A 96 -6.58 -5.68 -0.80
C PHE A 96 -6.34 -7.19 -0.66
N PRO A 97 -6.67 -7.84 0.48
CA PRO A 97 -6.55 -9.29 0.59
C PRO A 97 -7.39 -10.04 -0.45
N ILE A 98 -8.57 -9.51 -0.78
CA ILE A 98 -9.47 -10.13 -1.78
C ILE A 98 -8.84 -10.09 -3.17
N PHE A 99 -8.30 -8.93 -3.57
CA PHE A 99 -7.57 -8.81 -4.83
C PHE A 99 -6.30 -9.67 -4.84
N GLY A 100 -5.59 -9.79 -3.70
CA GLY A 100 -4.44 -10.68 -3.57
C GLY A 100 -4.83 -12.14 -3.81
N ILE A 101 -5.94 -12.61 -3.23
CA ILE A 101 -6.47 -13.97 -3.44
C ILE A 101 -6.84 -14.20 -4.91
N LEU A 102 -7.52 -13.22 -5.54
CA LEU A 102 -7.87 -13.33 -6.96
C LEU A 102 -6.63 -13.41 -7.85
N GLN A 103 -5.58 -12.65 -7.54
CA GLN A 103 -4.31 -12.70 -8.27
C GLN A 103 -3.61 -14.05 -8.12
N THR A 104 -3.56 -14.62 -6.90
CA THR A 104 -2.97 -15.96 -6.67
C THR A 104 -3.74 -17.04 -7.41
N MET A 105 -5.08 -16.96 -7.45
CA MET A 105 -5.88 -17.87 -8.25
C MET A 105 -5.53 -17.81 -9.74
N VAL A 106 -5.39 -16.60 -10.29
CA VAL A 106 -5.14 -16.42 -11.74
C VAL A 106 -3.70 -16.75 -12.12
N LEU A 107 -2.72 -16.36 -11.29
CA LEU A 107 -1.30 -16.51 -11.62
C LEU A 107 -0.72 -17.87 -11.24
N PHE A 108 -1.19 -18.44 -10.14
CA PHE A 108 -0.64 -19.69 -9.58
C PHE A 108 -1.61 -20.85 -9.61
N GLY A 109 -2.88 -20.64 -10.00
CA GLY A 109 -3.91 -21.68 -10.00
C GLY A 109 -4.33 -22.16 -8.60
N GLU A 110 -3.98 -21.42 -7.56
CA GLU A 110 -4.30 -21.77 -6.18
C GLU A 110 -5.76 -21.47 -5.86
N ILE A 111 -6.49 -22.49 -5.41
CA ILE A 111 -7.90 -22.34 -5.02
C ILE A 111 -7.97 -21.99 -3.53
N PRO A 112 -8.55 -20.82 -3.17
CA PRO A 112 -8.68 -20.43 -1.78
C PRO A 112 -9.61 -21.37 -1.02
N THR A 113 -9.32 -21.56 0.27
CA THR A 113 -10.20 -22.39 1.13
C THR A 113 -11.56 -21.71 1.30
N ILE A 114 -12.59 -22.52 1.60
CA ILE A 114 -13.96 -22.02 1.86
C ILE A 114 -13.97 -20.93 2.96
N ILE A 115 -13.13 -21.08 3.99
CA ILE A 115 -13.02 -20.11 5.08
C ILE A 115 -12.53 -18.74 4.54
N ILE A 116 -11.54 -18.74 3.66
CA ILE A 116 -11.02 -17.53 3.02
C ILE A 116 -12.09 -16.87 2.13
N MET A 117 -12.84 -17.67 1.37
CA MET A 117 -13.94 -17.15 0.55
C MET A 117 -15.05 -16.53 1.39
N LEU A 118 -15.47 -17.17 2.49
CA LEU A 118 -16.46 -16.62 3.41
C LEU A 118 -15.97 -15.32 4.05
N GLY A 119 -14.71 -15.26 4.48
CA GLY A 119 -14.10 -14.03 4.99
C GLY A 119 -14.16 -12.90 3.98
N GLY A 120 -13.83 -13.15 2.71
CA GLY A 120 -13.93 -12.19 1.62
C GLY A 120 -15.35 -11.65 1.41
N ILE A 121 -16.36 -12.52 1.44
CA ILE A 121 -17.76 -12.13 1.32
C ILE A 121 -18.18 -11.21 2.50
N ILE A 122 -17.80 -11.55 3.73
CA ILE A 122 -18.09 -10.73 4.91
C ILE A 122 -17.49 -9.33 4.76
N VAL A 123 -16.25 -9.22 4.27
CA VAL A 123 -15.59 -7.93 4.03
C VAL A 123 -16.36 -7.10 2.99
N ILE A 124 -16.75 -7.69 1.87
CA ILE A 124 -17.51 -6.99 0.82
C ILE A 124 -18.86 -6.49 1.37
N VAL A 125 -19.59 -7.34 2.07
CA VAL A 125 -20.89 -6.97 2.68
C VAL A 125 -20.71 -5.85 3.70
N SER A 126 -19.66 -5.90 4.53
CA SER A 126 -19.36 -4.88 5.52
C SER A 126 -19.09 -3.51 4.88
N ILE A 127 -18.31 -3.47 3.80
CA ILE A 127 -18.02 -2.23 3.06
C ILE A 127 -19.32 -1.68 2.43
N TYR A 128 -20.13 -2.55 1.84
CA TYR A 128 -21.42 -2.15 1.27
C TYR A 128 -22.36 -1.53 2.31
N LEU A 129 -22.45 -2.14 3.48
CA LEU A 129 -23.29 -1.63 4.58
C LEU A 129 -22.78 -0.29 5.12
N LEU A 130 -21.45 -0.14 5.29
CA LEU A 130 -20.85 1.12 5.73
C LEU A 130 -21.18 2.26 4.76
N ASN A 131 -21.06 2.02 3.45
CA ASN A 131 -21.34 3.04 2.44
C ASN A 131 -22.83 3.37 2.28
N LYS A 132 -23.73 2.52 2.78
CA LYS A 132 -25.18 2.77 2.71
C LYS A 132 -25.70 3.59 3.89
N ILE A 133 -24.97 3.61 5.01
CA ILE A 133 -25.37 4.29 6.25
C ILE A 133 -24.93 5.77 6.25
N ASP A 134 -23.91 6.14 5.44
CA ASP A 134 -23.46 7.51 5.19
C ASP A 134 -24.24 8.16 4.03
#